data_9267000f3f593ef4e12f76ce337143f7
#
_entry.id   9267000f3f593ef4e12f76ce337143f7
#
_cell.length_a   1.000
_cell.length_b   1.000
_cell.length_c   1.000
_cell.angle_alpha   90.00
_cell.angle_beta   90.00
_cell.angle_gamma   90.00
#
_symmetry.space_group_name_H-M   'P 1'
#
loop_
_entity.id
_entity.type
_entity.pdbx_description
1 polymer ?
#
loop_
_entity_poly.entity_id
_entity_poly.type
_entity_poly.pdbx_seq_one_letter_code
_entity_poly.pdbx_strand_id
1 'polypeptide(L)'
;MNILAFGEVMLRMTVADKMMLEQSNHLTMDTVGTGVNILSSLAHFGYETSMLTVLPDNPLGKMAAADLRKLGISDQKIIYHGKNMGSFFVELGYGARPERVTYQDRLSSSFSQMNVDNYDFEKDLVGVDIVHICGIALSLSRQTRLAAFRLAELAHERKKVVCFDFNYRMSLNEDNNHETMKKRYQKILPNIDIAFGSQRDLTDLLDYQETDETKLYEQFCHDYQINFFAGSRRSIVDNQKYFAGFLYHQGIIYRSQPQPLKVLDRIGSGDAFASGVITGLIEKWTFSDLLDFAVANSVLAQASMNDSPIFSKEDVFNYIDNGGQNDLIR
;
A
#
# COMPACT_ATOMS: atom_id res chain seq x y z
N MET A 1 9.29 17.27 -2.05
CA MET A 1 8.14 16.89 -1.21
C MET A 1 8.56 15.76 -0.30
N ASN A 2 8.11 15.82 0.95
CA ASN A 2 8.44 14.85 1.99
C ASN A 2 7.21 14.00 2.31
N ILE A 3 7.33 12.70 2.14
CA ILE A 3 6.22 11.75 2.27
C ILE A 3 6.49 10.82 3.46
N LEU A 4 5.51 10.71 4.34
CA LEU A 4 5.52 9.86 5.51
C LEU A 4 4.52 8.72 5.31
N ALA A 5 4.93 7.47 5.52
CA ALA A 5 3.98 6.38 5.68
C ALA A 5 3.96 5.88 7.12
N PHE A 6 2.77 5.56 7.62
CA PHE A 6 2.54 4.90 8.90
C PHE A 6 2.03 3.48 8.68
N GLY A 7 2.72 2.49 9.24
CA GLY A 7 2.31 1.10 9.11
C GLY A 7 3.29 0.10 9.70
N GLU A 8 2.90 -1.16 9.66
CA GLU A 8 3.74 -2.27 10.11
C GLU A 8 4.82 -2.58 9.07
N VAL A 9 6.03 -2.76 9.55
CA VAL A 9 7.15 -3.33 8.79
C VAL A 9 7.32 -4.78 9.23
N MET A 10 7.33 -5.70 8.27
CA MET A 10 7.32 -7.14 8.50
C MET A 10 8.47 -7.84 7.80
N LEU A 11 8.73 -9.07 8.21
CA LEU A 11 9.57 -10.01 7.50
C LEU A 11 8.72 -10.89 6.59
N ARG A 12 9.02 -10.86 5.31
CA ARG A 12 8.54 -11.81 4.33
C ARG A 12 9.58 -12.91 4.17
N MET A 13 9.16 -14.16 4.31
CA MET A 13 9.97 -15.34 4.09
C MET A 13 9.44 -16.08 2.87
N THR A 14 10.11 -15.95 1.74
CA THR A 14 9.68 -16.57 0.47
C THR A 14 10.38 -17.90 0.27
N VAL A 15 9.60 -18.95 0.00
CA VAL A 15 10.12 -20.28 -0.33
C VAL A 15 10.83 -20.23 -1.68
N ALA A 16 12.06 -20.72 -1.71
CA ALA A 16 12.89 -20.72 -2.92
C ALA A 16 12.29 -21.56 -4.05
N ASP A 17 12.65 -21.25 -5.30
CA ASP A 17 12.40 -22.05 -6.51
C ASP A 17 10.91 -22.41 -6.73
N LYS A 18 9.98 -21.59 -6.26
CA LYS A 18 8.53 -21.86 -6.33
C LYS A 18 8.12 -23.21 -5.72
N MET A 19 8.90 -23.74 -4.78
CA MET A 19 8.56 -24.93 -4.02
C MET A 19 7.47 -24.63 -3.00
N MET A 20 6.88 -25.67 -2.40
CA MET A 20 6.03 -25.56 -1.22
C MET A 20 6.89 -25.53 0.05
N LEU A 21 6.35 -24.98 1.12
CA LEU A 21 7.07 -24.87 2.41
C LEU A 21 7.55 -26.23 2.92
N GLU A 22 6.79 -27.30 2.68
CA GLU A 22 7.16 -28.68 3.05
C GLU A 22 8.32 -29.27 2.23
N GLN A 23 8.68 -28.63 1.10
CA GLN A 23 9.68 -29.15 0.17
C GLN A 23 11.04 -28.45 0.30
N SER A 24 11.10 -27.32 1.00
CA SER A 24 12.31 -26.48 1.02
C SER A 24 12.79 -26.18 2.42
N ASN A 25 14.11 -26.23 2.61
CA ASN A 25 14.79 -25.74 3.80
C ASN A 25 15.45 -24.35 3.56
N HIS A 26 15.21 -23.73 2.43
CA HIS A 26 15.78 -22.43 2.04
C HIS A 26 14.68 -21.41 1.86
N LEU A 27 14.86 -20.27 2.51
CA LEU A 27 13.96 -19.11 2.45
C LEU A 27 14.77 -17.87 2.12
N THR A 28 14.25 -17.03 1.24
CA THR A 28 14.70 -15.64 1.13
C THR A 28 13.95 -14.82 2.16
N MET A 29 14.63 -13.84 2.75
CA MET A 29 14.07 -12.99 3.79
C MET A 29 14.16 -11.53 3.36
N ASP A 30 13.01 -10.89 3.26
CA ASP A 30 12.88 -9.51 2.82
C ASP A 30 12.11 -8.69 3.85
N THR A 31 12.48 -7.42 3.99
CA THR A 31 11.75 -6.45 4.81
C THR A 31 10.69 -5.77 3.96
N VAL A 32 9.42 -5.92 4.33
CA VAL A 32 8.27 -5.50 3.55
C VAL A 32 7.19 -4.82 4.40
N GLY A 33 6.20 -4.25 3.73
CA GLY A 33 5.02 -3.64 4.34
C GLY A 33 4.38 -2.67 3.34
N THR A 34 3.07 -2.46 3.41
CA THR A 34 2.37 -1.57 2.46
C THR A 34 2.97 -0.17 2.44
N GLY A 35 3.30 0.40 3.62
CA GLY A 35 4.01 1.67 3.71
C GLY A 35 5.42 1.61 3.10
N VAL A 36 6.15 0.50 3.30
CA VAL A 36 7.48 0.29 2.71
C VAL A 36 7.39 0.25 1.19
N ASN A 37 6.43 -0.49 0.65
CA ASN A 37 6.24 -0.65 -0.80
C ASN A 37 5.96 0.68 -1.50
N ILE A 38 5.04 1.48 -0.93
CA ILE A 38 4.72 2.83 -1.44
C ILE A 38 5.93 3.75 -1.36
N LEU A 39 6.61 3.80 -0.21
CA LEU A 39 7.75 4.66 0.00
C LEU A 39 8.95 4.27 -0.86
N SER A 40 9.16 2.97 -1.12
CA SER A 40 10.19 2.49 -2.04
C SER A 40 9.99 3.06 -3.44
N SER A 41 8.80 2.92 -4.03
CA SER A 41 8.48 3.53 -5.32
C SER A 41 8.74 5.05 -5.31
N LEU A 42 8.20 5.75 -4.31
CA LEU A 42 8.32 7.21 -4.22
C LEU A 42 9.77 7.68 -4.03
N ALA A 43 10.58 6.93 -3.28
CA ALA A 43 12.02 7.21 -3.16
C ALA A 43 12.75 7.06 -4.49
N HIS A 44 12.47 5.99 -5.25
CA HIS A 44 13.02 5.77 -6.59
C HIS A 44 12.50 6.78 -7.63
N PHE A 45 11.35 7.41 -7.36
CA PHE A 45 10.85 8.54 -8.15
C PHE A 45 11.48 9.90 -7.74
N GLY A 46 12.38 9.90 -6.74
CA GLY A 46 13.16 11.08 -6.34
C GLY A 46 12.51 11.93 -5.26
N TYR A 47 11.55 11.40 -4.50
CA TYR A 47 10.97 12.07 -3.34
C TYR A 47 11.69 11.72 -2.04
N GLU A 48 11.69 12.64 -1.09
CA GLU A 48 12.11 12.35 0.27
C GLU A 48 11.04 11.50 0.98
N THR A 49 11.42 10.35 1.50
CA THR A 49 10.49 9.42 2.14
C THR A 49 10.93 9.02 3.53
N SER A 50 9.98 8.82 4.43
CA SER A 50 10.25 8.37 5.79
C SER A 50 9.18 7.41 6.29
N MET A 51 9.61 6.40 7.07
CA MET A 51 8.73 5.40 7.65
C MET A 51 8.52 5.65 9.13
N LEU A 52 7.26 5.89 9.55
CA LEU A 52 6.85 5.89 10.95
C LEU A 52 6.33 4.50 11.32
N THR A 53 7.13 3.79 12.08
CA THR A 53 6.84 2.41 12.49
C THR A 53 7.52 2.10 13.83
N VAL A 54 7.24 0.92 14.36
CA VAL A 54 7.92 0.39 15.54
C VAL A 54 8.62 -0.91 15.17
N LEU A 55 9.92 -0.94 15.36
CA LEU A 55 10.74 -2.13 15.18
C LEU A 55 11.22 -2.67 16.55
N PRO A 56 11.46 -3.98 16.66
CA PRO A 56 12.02 -4.54 17.88
C PRO A 56 13.44 -4.00 18.14
N ASP A 57 13.76 -3.76 19.42
CA ASP A 57 15.11 -3.34 19.83
C ASP A 57 16.06 -4.54 19.91
N ASN A 58 16.37 -5.10 18.74
CA ASN A 58 17.24 -6.26 18.58
C ASN A 58 17.86 -6.30 17.16
N PRO A 59 18.70 -7.30 16.82
CA PRO A 59 19.30 -7.40 15.48
C PRO A 59 18.32 -7.47 14.32
N LEU A 60 17.11 -8.04 14.49
CA LEU A 60 16.08 -8.08 13.43
C LEU A 60 15.58 -6.67 13.11
N GLY A 61 15.27 -5.85 14.12
CA GLY A 61 14.85 -4.49 13.90
C GLY A 61 15.94 -3.62 13.26
N LYS A 62 17.21 -3.85 13.63
CA LYS A 62 18.35 -3.16 12.99
C LYS A 62 18.53 -3.57 11.53
N MET A 63 18.33 -4.85 11.21
CA MET A 63 18.35 -5.36 9.84
C MET A 63 17.22 -4.71 9.02
N ALA A 64 16.00 -4.70 9.54
CA ALA A 64 14.86 -4.09 8.85
C ALA A 64 15.09 -2.60 8.56
N ALA A 65 15.62 -1.84 9.54
CA ALA A 65 15.98 -0.44 9.30
C ALA A 65 17.07 -0.27 8.22
N ALA A 66 18.04 -1.20 8.16
CA ALA A 66 19.05 -1.18 7.10
C ALA A 66 18.46 -1.45 5.73
N ASP A 67 17.48 -2.35 5.63
CA ASP A 67 16.78 -2.63 4.37
C ASP A 67 15.93 -1.43 3.92
N LEU A 68 15.26 -0.73 4.84
CA LEU A 68 14.56 0.52 4.49
C LEU A 68 15.51 1.55 3.88
N ARG A 69 16.70 1.73 4.46
CA ARG A 69 17.72 2.65 3.90
C ARG A 69 18.20 2.20 2.51
N LYS A 70 18.34 0.90 2.24
CA LYS A 70 18.66 0.39 0.89
C LYS A 70 17.60 0.76 -0.14
N LEU A 71 16.33 0.82 0.29
CA LEU A 71 15.20 1.24 -0.55
C LEU A 71 15.06 2.78 -0.67
N GLY A 72 16.00 3.54 -0.09
CA GLY A 72 15.95 5.02 -0.11
C GLY A 72 15.00 5.61 0.93
N ILE A 73 14.51 4.83 1.90
CA ILE A 73 13.55 5.27 2.91
C ILE A 73 14.30 5.67 4.19
N SER A 74 14.03 6.88 4.68
CA SER A 74 14.59 7.36 5.95
C SER A 74 14.04 6.59 7.15
N ASP A 75 14.95 6.14 8.02
CA ASP A 75 14.66 5.41 9.25
C ASP A 75 14.63 6.32 10.51
N GLN A 76 14.70 7.64 10.34
CA GLN A 76 14.77 8.59 11.45
C GLN A 76 13.49 8.65 12.31
N LYS A 77 12.36 8.17 11.80
CA LYS A 77 11.09 8.13 12.53
C LYS A 77 10.74 6.71 13.02
N ILE A 78 11.71 5.80 13.01
CA ILE A 78 11.55 4.46 13.59
C ILE A 78 11.66 4.55 15.11
N ILE A 79 10.66 3.97 15.78
CA ILE A 79 10.70 3.77 17.24
C ILE A 79 11.18 2.35 17.51
N TYR A 80 12.24 2.21 18.33
CA TYR A 80 12.71 0.90 18.75
C TYR A 80 12.08 0.52 20.09
N HIS A 81 11.27 -0.54 20.07
CA HIS A 81 10.57 -1.03 21.25
C HIS A 81 10.17 -2.49 21.10
N GLY A 82 10.14 -3.23 22.22
CA GLY A 82 9.68 -4.63 22.24
C GLY A 82 10.68 -5.61 21.63
N LYS A 83 10.20 -6.82 21.29
CA LYS A 83 11.07 -7.94 20.91
C LYS A 83 10.71 -8.59 19.60
N ASN A 84 9.44 -8.47 19.15
CA ASN A 84 8.91 -9.22 18.04
C ASN A 84 8.65 -8.35 16.81
N MET A 85 8.85 -8.92 15.65
CA MET A 85 8.51 -8.36 14.36
C MET A 85 7.46 -9.24 13.68
N GLY A 86 6.44 -8.65 13.09
CA GLY A 86 5.47 -9.40 12.30
C GLY A 86 6.16 -10.13 11.16
N SER A 87 5.71 -11.35 10.84
CA SER A 87 6.30 -12.14 9.76
C SER A 87 5.26 -13.00 9.04
N PHE A 88 5.58 -13.38 7.81
CA PHE A 88 4.77 -14.31 7.04
C PHE A 88 5.61 -15.09 6.04
N PHE A 89 5.10 -16.28 5.68
CA PHE A 89 5.69 -17.13 4.66
C PHE A 89 4.92 -16.97 3.35
N VAL A 90 5.63 -16.99 2.24
CA VAL A 90 5.07 -16.95 0.89
C VAL A 90 5.50 -18.17 0.10
N GLU A 91 4.52 -18.90 -0.39
CA GLU A 91 4.68 -19.95 -1.41
C GLU A 91 4.19 -19.38 -2.73
N LEU A 92 5.10 -19.03 -3.64
CA LEU A 92 4.73 -18.43 -4.93
C LEU A 92 3.87 -19.39 -5.76
N GLY A 93 2.85 -18.85 -6.39
CA GLY A 93 2.00 -19.59 -7.31
C GLY A 93 2.76 -20.01 -8.57
N TYR A 94 2.39 -21.18 -9.14
CA TYR A 94 2.91 -21.62 -10.43
C TYR A 94 1.89 -22.50 -11.17
N GLY A 95 1.59 -22.19 -12.42
CA GLY A 95 0.60 -22.92 -13.20
C GLY A 95 -0.79 -22.90 -12.54
N ALA A 96 -1.33 -24.06 -12.23
CA ALA A 96 -2.62 -24.22 -11.55
C ALA A 96 -2.55 -24.02 -10.03
N ARG A 97 -1.34 -23.98 -9.46
CA ARG A 97 -1.15 -23.81 -8.02
C ARG A 97 -1.25 -22.33 -7.65
N PRO A 98 -2.21 -21.93 -6.78
CA PRO A 98 -2.29 -20.56 -6.31
C PRO A 98 -1.11 -20.21 -5.39
N GLU A 99 -0.84 -18.92 -5.30
CA GLU A 99 0.02 -18.37 -4.26
C GLU A 99 -0.62 -18.54 -2.89
N ARG A 100 0.20 -18.86 -1.88
CA ARG A 100 -0.22 -19.02 -0.49
C ARG A 100 0.59 -18.12 0.43
N VAL A 101 -0.12 -17.39 1.32
CA VAL A 101 0.48 -16.58 2.37
C VAL A 101 0.08 -17.16 3.73
N THR A 102 1.08 -17.44 4.57
CA THR A 102 0.87 -17.94 5.94
C THR A 102 1.45 -16.94 6.92
N TYR A 103 0.57 -16.21 7.61
CA TYR A 103 0.97 -15.25 8.63
C TYR A 103 1.37 -15.96 9.93
N GLN A 104 2.40 -15.46 10.58
CA GLN A 104 2.71 -15.73 11.98
C GLN A 104 2.05 -14.68 12.88
N ASP A 105 2.17 -14.85 14.20
CA ASP A 105 1.56 -13.96 15.18
C ASP A 105 1.96 -12.48 14.97
N ARG A 106 1.08 -11.72 14.31
CA ARG A 106 1.23 -10.28 14.08
C ARG A 106 0.78 -9.45 15.28
N LEU A 107 -0.09 -10.01 16.13
CA LEU A 107 -0.63 -9.28 17.27
C LEU A 107 0.42 -9.07 18.35
N SER A 108 1.46 -9.93 18.43
CA SER A 108 2.59 -9.77 19.36
C SER A 108 3.71 -8.88 18.82
N SER A 109 3.60 -8.36 17.58
CA SER A 109 4.63 -7.50 17.01
C SER A 109 4.77 -6.19 17.79
N SER A 110 5.98 -5.66 17.82
CA SER A 110 6.29 -4.39 18.50
C SER A 110 5.40 -3.26 18.00
N PHE A 111 5.13 -3.22 16.71
CA PHE A 111 4.20 -2.25 16.11
C PHE A 111 2.76 -2.42 16.63
N SER A 112 2.28 -3.66 16.69
CA SER A 112 0.91 -3.96 17.15
C SER A 112 0.69 -3.64 18.63
N GLN A 113 1.74 -3.74 19.45
CA GLN A 113 1.68 -3.56 20.92
C GLN A 113 2.01 -2.14 21.37
N MET A 114 2.54 -1.27 20.48
CA MET A 114 2.96 0.07 20.87
C MET A 114 1.76 0.94 21.29
N ASN A 115 1.83 1.48 22.50
CA ASN A 115 0.82 2.42 22.98
C ASN A 115 0.86 3.71 22.17
N VAL A 116 -0.32 4.22 21.79
CA VAL A 116 -0.48 5.47 21.03
C VAL A 116 0.20 6.66 21.72
N ASP A 117 0.22 6.70 23.04
CA ASP A 117 0.82 7.78 23.84
C ASP A 117 2.37 7.85 23.72
N ASN A 118 2.99 6.81 23.15
CA ASN A 118 4.43 6.77 22.93
C ASN A 118 4.86 7.32 21.56
N TYR A 119 3.93 7.74 20.72
CA TYR A 119 4.21 8.44 19.47
C TYR A 119 4.21 9.95 19.68
N ASP A 120 5.18 10.63 19.10
CA ASP A 120 5.24 12.10 19.04
C ASP A 120 4.85 12.59 17.64
N PHE A 121 3.55 12.42 17.31
CA PHE A 121 3.03 12.77 15.99
C PHE A 121 3.24 14.26 15.63
N GLU A 122 3.26 15.15 16.61
CA GLU A 122 3.55 16.57 16.40
C GLU A 122 4.94 16.75 15.80
N LYS A 123 5.94 16.11 16.38
CA LYS A 123 7.32 16.10 15.89
C LYS A 123 7.43 15.36 14.56
N ASP A 124 6.76 14.23 14.42
CA ASP A 124 6.85 13.38 13.24
C ASP A 124 6.27 14.05 11.99
N LEU A 125 5.29 14.95 12.14
CA LEU A 125 4.67 15.70 11.05
C LEU A 125 5.45 16.97 10.65
N VAL A 126 6.51 17.34 11.37
CA VAL A 126 7.33 18.50 10.99
C VAL A 126 8.01 18.23 9.64
N GLY A 127 7.82 19.15 8.69
CA GLY A 127 8.39 19.06 7.35
C GLY A 127 7.76 18.02 6.42
N VAL A 128 6.75 17.29 6.87
CA VAL A 128 5.99 16.34 6.05
C VAL A 128 4.95 17.08 5.22
N ASP A 129 4.80 16.71 3.96
CA ASP A 129 3.78 17.24 3.04
C ASP A 129 2.61 16.28 2.88
N ILE A 130 2.90 14.97 2.78
CA ILE A 130 1.92 13.90 2.54
C ILE A 130 2.09 12.81 3.59
N VAL A 131 0.98 12.34 4.14
CA VAL A 131 0.91 11.19 5.04
C VAL A 131 0.14 10.05 4.39
N HIS A 132 0.72 8.86 4.32
CA HIS A 132 0.03 7.66 3.85
C HIS A 132 -0.26 6.72 5.02
N ILE A 133 -1.50 6.25 5.11
CA ILE A 133 -1.98 5.30 6.13
C ILE A 133 -2.68 4.14 5.43
N CYS A 134 -2.35 2.91 5.81
CA CYS A 134 -3.03 1.72 5.31
C CYS A 134 -4.09 1.22 6.30
N GLY A 135 -5.25 0.80 5.79
CA GLY A 135 -6.37 0.26 6.56
C GLY A 135 -6.04 -1.02 7.34
N ILE A 136 -4.92 -1.67 7.06
CA ILE A 136 -4.38 -2.74 7.90
C ILE A 136 -4.23 -2.27 9.36
N ALA A 137 -3.82 -1.02 9.58
CA ALA A 137 -3.69 -0.45 10.92
C ALA A 137 -5.02 -0.43 11.69
N LEU A 138 -6.16 -0.34 10.99
CA LEU A 138 -7.49 -0.40 11.60
C LEU A 138 -7.90 -1.81 11.98
N SER A 139 -7.35 -2.82 11.29
CA SER A 139 -7.69 -4.23 11.46
C SER A 139 -6.79 -4.95 12.46
N LEU A 140 -5.52 -4.51 12.61
CA LEU A 140 -4.48 -5.26 13.31
C LEU A 140 -4.69 -5.30 14.82
N SER A 141 -4.66 -4.14 15.49
CA SER A 141 -4.84 -4.07 16.94
C SER A 141 -5.60 -2.80 17.36
N ARG A 142 -5.99 -2.74 18.65
CA ARG A 142 -6.55 -1.50 19.21
C ARG A 142 -5.52 -0.36 19.19
N GLN A 143 -4.28 -0.65 19.48
CA GLN A 143 -3.22 0.37 19.57
C GLN A 143 -2.89 0.95 18.19
N THR A 144 -2.70 0.11 17.17
CA THR A 144 -2.42 0.57 15.81
C THR A 144 -3.56 1.42 15.24
N ARG A 145 -4.81 1.05 15.56
CA ARG A 145 -6.01 1.79 15.17
C ARG A 145 -6.07 3.17 15.82
N LEU A 146 -5.81 3.26 17.14
CA LEU A 146 -5.79 4.55 17.82
C LEU A 146 -4.68 5.46 17.28
N ALA A 147 -3.51 4.90 17.01
CA ALA A 147 -2.39 5.62 16.41
C ALA A 147 -2.75 6.13 14.99
N ALA A 148 -3.37 5.29 14.15
CA ALA A 148 -3.81 5.68 12.82
C ALA A 148 -4.85 6.81 12.86
N PHE A 149 -5.84 6.74 13.77
CA PHE A 149 -6.83 7.81 13.94
C PHE A 149 -6.19 9.13 14.35
N ARG A 150 -5.32 9.07 15.37
CA ARG A 150 -4.68 10.29 15.89
C ARG A 150 -3.76 10.94 14.86
N LEU A 151 -2.99 10.12 14.12
CA LEU A 151 -2.13 10.61 13.05
C LEU A 151 -2.94 11.25 11.91
N ALA A 152 -4.03 10.58 11.45
CA ALA A 152 -4.88 11.12 10.38
C ALA A 152 -5.52 12.45 10.78
N GLU A 153 -6.12 12.52 11.97
CA GLU A 153 -6.72 13.71 12.53
C GLU A 153 -5.72 14.87 12.60
N LEU A 154 -4.55 14.64 13.20
CA LEU A 154 -3.53 15.67 13.34
C LEU A 154 -2.93 16.11 12.01
N ALA A 155 -2.70 15.17 11.06
CA ALA A 155 -2.22 15.50 9.74
C ALA A 155 -3.22 16.39 8.98
N HIS A 156 -4.52 16.05 9.05
CA HIS A 156 -5.59 16.85 8.46
C HIS A 156 -5.69 18.25 9.11
N GLU A 157 -5.66 18.35 10.44
CA GLU A 157 -5.62 19.64 11.18
C GLU A 157 -4.43 20.51 10.76
N ARG A 158 -3.27 19.87 10.49
CA ARG A 158 -2.03 20.52 10.03
C ARG A 158 -2.01 20.77 8.52
N LYS A 159 -3.13 20.52 7.83
CA LYS A 159 -3.28 20.72 6.37
C LYS A 159 -2.24 19.94 5.55
N LYS A 160 -1.87 18.75 6.01
CA LYS A 160 -1.12 17.78 5.23
C LYS A 160 -2.08 17.02 4.34
N VAL A 161 -1.62 16.60 3.16
CA VAL A 161 -2.40 15.68 2.31
C VAL A 161 -2.39 14.29 2.95
N VAL A 162 -3.55 13.75 3.25
CA VAL A 162 -3.70 12.42 3.85
C VAL A 162 -4.18 11.43 2.80
N CYS A 163 -3.35 10.43 2.51
CA CYS A 163 -3.65 9.31 1.64
C CYS A 163 -4.02 8.09 2.48
N PHE A 164 -5.06 7.38 2.08
CA PHE A 164 -5.54 6.19 2.78
C PHE A 164 -5.84 5.06 1.79
N ASP A 165 -5.24 3.89 2.01
CA ASP A 165 -5.58 2.65 1.30
C ASP A 165 -6.52 1.81 2.17
N PHE A 166 -7.69 1.46 1.66
CA PHE A 166 -8.67 0.62 2.35
C PHE A 166 -8.06 -0.69 2.82
N ASN A 167 -7.41 -1.42 1.95
CA ASN A 167 -6.69 -2.66 2.24
C ASN A 167 -7.37 -3.52 3.33
N TYR A 168 -8.68 -3.68 3.20
CA TYR A 168 -9.55 -4.32 4.20
C TYR A 168 -9.14 -5.77 4.47
N ARG A 169 -8.91 -6.10 5.72
CA ARG A 169 -8.46 -7.44 6.18
C ARG A 169 -9.18 -7.85 7.46
N MET A 170 -10.42 -8.31 7.34
CA MET A 170 -11.22 -8.77 8.49
C MET A 170 -10.53 -9.90 9.27
N SER A 171 -9.84 -10.81 8.57
CA SER A 171 -9.22 -12.00 9.16
C SER A 171 -7.98 -11.75 10.03
N LEU A 172 -7.49 -10.51 10.11
CA LEU A 172 -6.27 -10.21 10.90
C LEU A 172 -6.47 -10.26 12.42
N ASN A 173 -7.70 -10.11 12.88
CA ASN A 173 -8.02 -10.09 14.30
C ASN A 173 -9.43 -10.67 14.51
N GLU A 174 -9.58 -11.56 15.47
CA GLU A 174 -10.87 -12.21 15.79
C GLU A 174 -11.97 -11.20 16.21
N ASP A 175 -11.57 -10.06 16.80
CA ASP A 175 -12.49 -8.97 17.13
C ASP A 175 -13.04 -8.22 15.91
N ASN A 176 -12.50 -8.47 14.73
CA ASN A 176 -12.97 -7.83 13.51
C ASN A 176 -14.25 -8.51 13.03
N ASN A 177 -15.30 -7.72 12.94
CA ASN A 177 -16.54 -8.07 12.26
C ASN A 177 -16.97 -6.91 11.37
N HIS A 178 -17.90 -7.16 10.48
CA HIS A 178 -18.34 -6.17 9.49
C HIS A 178 -18.74 -4.83 10.13
N GLU A 179 -19.65 -4.83 11.08
CA GLU A 179 -20.17 -3.61 11.73
C GLU A 179 -19.06 -2.84 12.48
N THR A 180 -18.17 -3.56 13.15
CA THR A 180 -17.03 -2.97 13.84
C THR A 180 -16.05 -2.33 12.85
N MET A 181 -15.76 -3.03 11.75
CA MET A 181 -14.85 -2.52 10.74
C MET A 181 -15.44 -1.32 10.01
N LYS A 182 -16.71 -1.37 9.62
CA LYS A 182 -17.42 -0.24 9.04
C LYS A 182 -17.27 1.03 9.89
N LYS A 183 -17.54 0.95 11.21
CA LYS A 183 -17.38 2.07 12.13
C LYS A 183 -15.96 2.62 12.19
N ARG A 184 -14.96 1.74 12.12
CA ARG A 184 -13.54 2.15 12.12
C ARG A 184 -13.19 2.94 10.86
N TYR A 185 -13.64 2.47 9.69
CA TYR A 185 -13.43 3.17 8.43
C TYR A 185 -14.19 4.49 8.40
N GLN A 186 -15.46 4.51 8.80
CA GLN A 186 -16.25 5.74 8.91
C GLN A 186 -15.61 6.79 9.83
N LYS A 187 -14.84 6.37 10.83
CA LYS A 187 -14.15 7.28 11.74
C LYS A 187 -12.91 7.94 11.14
N ILE A 188 -12.14 7.23 10.29
CA ILE A 188 -10.91 7.79 9.71
C ILE A 188 -11.18 8.62 8.45
N LEU A 189 -12.17 8.22 7.63
CA LEU A 189 -12.45 8.78 6.32
C LEU A 189 -12.65 10.31 6.27
N PRO A 190 -13.26 10.97 7.28
CA PRO A 190 -13.38 12.44 7.28
C PRO A 190 -12.05 13.21 7.31
N ASN A 191 -10.93 12.52 7.56
CA ASN A 191 -9.59 13.12 7.58
C ASN A 191 -8.77 12.78 6.34
N ILE A 192 -9.38 12.23 5.27
CA ILE A 192 -8.69 11.69 4.11
C ILE A 192 -8.93 12.56 2.88
N ASP A 193 -7.86 12.92 2.17
CA ASP A 193 -7.93 13.66 0.90
C ASP A 193 -7.93 12.74 -0.32
N ILE A 194 -7.15 11.65 -0.25
CA ILE A 194 -6.98 10.69 -1.34
C ILE A 194 -7.24 9.29 -0.79
N ALA A 195 -8.26 8.61 -1.31
CA ALA A 195 -8.57 7.25 -0.92
C ALA A 195 -8.23 6.26 -2.04
N PHE A 196 -7.59 5.15 -1.67
CA PHE A 196 -7.32 4.02 -2.56
C PHE A 196 -8.19 2.84 -2.17
N GLY A 197 -8.93 2.30 -3.14
CA GLY A 197 -9.85 1.21 -2.87
C GLY A 197 -10.56 0.71 -4.13
N SER A 198 -11.64 -0.01 -3.90
CA SER A 198 -12.48 -0.59 -4.94
C SER A 198 -13.95 -0.34 -4.67
N GLN A 199 -14.80 -0.57 -5.67
CA GLN A 199 -16.25 -0.54 -5.47
C GLN A 199 -16.70 -1.43 -4.31
N ARG A 200 -16.06 -2.62 -4.14
CA ARG A 200 -16.38 -3.55 -3.04
C ARG A 200 -16.13 -2.98 -1.66
N ASP A 201 -15.12 -2.14 -1.51
CA ASP A 201 -14.88 -1.48 -0.22
C ASP A 201 -16.03 -0.53 0.14
N LEU A 202 -16.68 0.06 -0.85
CA LEU A 202 -17.85 0.91 -0.64
C LEU A 202 -19.13 0.10 -0.42
N THR A 203 -19.36 -0.94 -1.23
CA THR A 203 -20.59 -1.75 -1.13
C THR A 203 -20.54 -2.77 0.00
N ASP A 204 -19.43 -3.52 0.13
CA ASP A 204 -19.36 -4.68 1.02
C ASP A 204 -18.88 -4.30 2.43
N LEU A 205 -18.15 -3.17 2.60
CA LEU A 205 -17.68 -2.71 3.91
C LEU A 205 -18.47 -1.51 4.43
N LEU A 206 -18.75 -0.51 3.57
CA LEU A 206 -19.46 0.71 3.99
C LEU A 206 -20.97 0.65 3.76
N ASP A 207 -21.48 -0.43 3.15
CA ASP A 207 -22.90 -0.69 2.88
C ASP A 207 -23.58 0.33 1.96
N TYR A 208 -22.85 0.96 1.04
CA TYR A 208 -23.46 1.76 0.00
C TYR A 208 -24.30 0.89 -0.93
N GLN A 209 -25.52 1.36 -1.27
CA GLN A 209 -26.50 0.61 -2.07
C GLN A 209 -26.58 1.10 -3.53
N GLU A 210 -25.86 2.16 -3.88
CA GLU A 210 -25.87 2.71 -5.23
C GLU A 210 -25.18 1.73 -6.21
N THR A 211 -25.82 1.47 -7.33
CA THR A 211 -25.35 0.53 -8.37
C THR A 211 -24.66 1.22 -9.54
N ASP A 212 -24.99 2.50 -9.79
CA ASP A 212 -24.27 3.31 -10.76
C ASP A 212 -22.92 3.71 -10.19
N GLU A 213 -21.85 3.32 -10.85
CA GLU A 213 -20.50 3.49 -10.36
C GLU A 213 -20.12 4.97 -10.16
N THR A 214 -20.55 5.85 -11.05
CA THR A 214 -20.25 7.28 -10.97
C THR A 214 -20.94 7.89 -9.76
N LYS A 215 -22.23 7.61 -9.58
CA LYS A 215 -23.01 8.10 -8.43
C LYS A 215 -22.50 7.52 -7.11
N LEU A 216 -22.09 6.26 -7.11
CA LEU A 216 -21.51 5.62 -5.92
C LEU A 216 -20.23 6.35 -5.47
N TYR A 217 -19.33 6.63 -6.39
CA TYR A 217 -18.08 7.35 -6.08
C TYR A 217 -18.34 8.81 -5.72
N GLU A 218 -19.32 9.45 -6.39
CA GLU A 218 -19.77 10.81 -6.06
C GLU A 218 -20.30 10.87 -4.63
N GLN A 219 -21.21 9.97 -4.26
CA GLN A 219 -21.78 9.91 -2.92
C GLN A 219 -20.70 9.67 -1.86
N PHE A 220 -19.81 8.68 -2.08
CA PHE A 220 -18.71 8.39 -1.17
C PHE A 220 -17.77 9.58 -0.97
N CYS A 221 -17.32 10.21 -2.06
CA CYS A 221 -16.44 11.36 -1.99
C CYS A 221 -17.11 12.58 -1.35
N HIS A 222 -18.40 12.78 -1.61
CA HIS A 222 -19.18 13.84 -0.99
C HIS A 222 -19.35 13.64 0.52
N ASP A 223 -19.73 12.41 0.95
CA ASP A 223 -20.03 12.10 2.36
C ASP A 223 -18.79 12.31 3.26
N TYR A 224 -17.59 12.06 2.75
CA TYR A 224 -16.33 12.19 3.49
C TYR A 224 -15.43 13.33 3.03
N GLN A 225 -15.86 14.15 2.06
CA GLN A 225 -15.08 15.26 1.49
C GLN A 225 -13.74 14.82 0.87
N ILE A 226 -13.71 13.62 0.28
CA ILE A 226 -12.54 13.05 -0.38
C ILE A 226 -12.36 13.68 -1.75
N ASN A 227 -11.17 14.22 -2.03
CA ASN A 227 -10.87 14.87 -3.29
C ASN A 227 -10.67 13.89 -4.44
N PHE A 228 -10.03 12.74 -4.16
CA PHE A 228 -9.71 11.72 -5.15
C PHE A 228 -9.99 10.33 -4.61
N PHE A 229 -10.70 9.52 -5.41
CA PHE A 229 -10.84 8.09 -5.14
C PHE A 229 -10.25 7.31 -6.31
N ALA A 230 -9.26 6.47 -6.04
CA ALA A 230 -8.54 5.74 -7.08
C ALA A 230 -8.43 4.26 -6.74
N GLY A 231 -8.30 3.44 -7.77
CA GLY A 231 -8.12 2.01 -7.58
C GLY A 231 -7.79 1.30 -8.87
N SER A 232 -7.53 0.00 -8.72
CA SER A 232 -7.16 -0.85 -9.85
C SER A 232 -8.12 -2.02 -10.01
N ARG A 233 -8.19 -2.53 -11.24
CA ARG A 233 -9.01 -3.69 -11.60
C ARG A 233 -8.19 -4.71 -12.37
N ARG A 234 -8.44 -5.98 -12.09
CA ARG A 234 -7.93 -7.09 -12.88
C ARG A 234 -9.08 -7.71 -13.67
N SER A 235 -8.81 -8.03 -14.92
CA SER A 235 -9.75 -8.76 -15.78
C SER A 235 -9.03 -9.89 -16.49
N ILE A 236 -9.80 -10.85 -17.01
CA ILE A 236 -9.33 -11.95 -17.84
C ILE A 236 -10.14 -11.92 -19.12
N VAL A 237 -9.46 -11.79 -20.24
CA VAL A 237 -10.04 -11.86 -21.59
C VAL A 237 -9.24 -12.86 -22.37
N ASP A 238 -9.86 -13.86 -22.97
CA ASP A 238 -9.23 -14.93 -23.77
C ASP A 238 -8.00 -15.57 -23.08
N ASN A 239 -8.15 -15.93 -21.80
CA ASN A 239 -7.10 -16.46 -20.92
C ASN A 239 -5.91 -15.54 -20.66
N GLN A 240 -5.92 -14.31 -21.17
CA GLN A 240 -4.92 -13.29 -20.86
C GLN A 240 -5.42 -12.42 -19.68
N LYS A 241 -4.54 -12.24 -18.68
CA LYS A 241 -4.80 -11.33 -17.55
C LYS A 241 -4.46 -9.90 -17.94
N TYR A 242 -5.31 -8.97 -17.50
CA TYR A 242 -5.13 -7.53 -17.70
C TYR A 242 -5.24 -6.78 -16.38
N PHE A 243 -4.57 -5.63 -16.34
CA PHE A 243 -4.60 -4.69 -15.24
C PHE A 243 -4.97 -3.31 -15.77
N ALA A 244 -5.88 -2.62 -15.08
CA ALA A 244 -6.31 -1.25 -15.41
C ALA A 244 -6.51 -0.46 -14.12
N GLY A 245 -6.40 0.86 -14.21
CA GLY A 245 -6.64 1.79 -13.14
C GLY A 245 -7.85 2.68 -13.39
N PHE A 246 -8.39 3.24 -12.32
CA PHE A 246 -9.36 4.33 -12.38
C PHE A 246 -9.02 5.42 -11.35
N LEU A 247 -9.47 6.63 -11.65
CA LEU A 247 -9.44 7.78 -10.75
C LEU A 247 -10.77 8.51 -10.87
N TYR A 248 -11.48 8.67 -9.75
CA TYR A 248 -12.64 9.52 -9.65
C TYR A 248 -12.26 10.90 -9.11
N HIS A 249 -12.71 11.95 -9.75
CA HIS A 249 -12.57 13.33 -9.30
C HIS A 249 -13.71 14.17 -9.85
N GLN A 250 -14.39 14.93 -8.98
CA GLN A 250 -15.43 15.92 -9.33
C GLN A 250 -16.48 15.42 -10.36
N GLY A 251 -17.09 14.27 -10.09
CA GLY A 251 -18.17 13.72 -10.94
C GLY A 251 -17.69 12.91 -12.15
N ILE A 252 -16.38 12.82 -12.39
CA ILE A 252 -15.81 12.13 -13.56
C ILE A 252 -14.96 10.95 -13.10
N ILE A 253 -15.17 9.79 -13.74
CA ILE A 253 -14.29 8.64 -13.60
C ILE A 253 -13.36 8.58 -14.82
N TYR A 254 -12.08 8.78 -14.59
CA TYR A 254 -11.03 8.56 -15.57
C TYR A 254 -10.59 7.09 -15.51
N ARG A 255 -10.27 6.48 -16.66
CA ARG A 255 -9.84 5.07 -16.75
C ARG A 255 -8.65 4.94 -17.68
N SER A 256 -7.68 4.14 -17.27
CA SER A 256 -6.58 3.73 -18.13
C SER A 256 -7.02 2.68 -19.16
N GLN A 257 -6.21 2.51 -20.20
CA GLN A 257 -6.33 1.33 -21.04
C GLN A 257 -5.84 0.07 -20.26
N PRO A 258 -6.52 -1.09 -20.43
CA PRO A 258 -6.06 -2.33 -19.81
C PRO A 258 -4.69 -2.77 -20.35
N GLN A 259 -3.74 -3.03 -19.46
CA GLN A 259 -2.41 -3.52 -19.81
C GLN A 259 -2.30 -5.03 -19.56
N PRO A 260 -1.70 -5.81 -20.47
CA PRO A 260 -1.53 -7.25 -20.29
C PRO A 260 -0.58 -7.53 -19.13
N LEU A 261 -0.90 -8.57 -18.32
CA LEU A 261 -0.11 -8.97 -17.18
C LEU A 261 0.62 -10.29 -17.40
N LYS A 262 1.91 -10.29 -17.07
CA LYS A 262 2.70 -11.50 -16.83
C LYS A 262 3.21 -11.44 -15.39
N VAL A 263 2.54 -12.17 -14.50
CA VAL A 263 2.76 -12.05 -13.04
C VAL A 263 3.86 -13.01 -12.60
N LEU A 264 4.90 -12.45 -12.01
CA LEU A 264 5.94 -13.18 -11.29
C LEU A 264 5.62 -13.18 -9.78
N ASP A 265 5.34 -12.00 -9.22
CA ASP A 265 4.87 -11.78 -7.87
C ASP A 265 3.77 -10.72 -7.90
N ARG A 266 2.65 -10.94 -7.20
CA ARG A 266 1.52 -10.02 -7.23
C ARG A 266 1.40 -9.11 -6.01
N ILE A 267 2.17 -9.42 -4.96
CA ILE A 267 2.12 -8.66 -3.71
C ILE A 267 2.73 -7.27 -3.98
N GLY A 268 2.21 -6.22 -3.34
CA GLY A 268 2.67 -4.85 -3.55
C GLY A 268 2.13 -4.13 -4.80
N SER A 269 1.38 -4.82 -5.68
CA SER A 269 0.88 -4.19 -6.92
C SER A 269 -0.10 -3.02 -6.69
N GLY A 270 -0.90 -3.07 -5.62
CA GLY A 270 -1.77 -1.96 -5.21
C GLY A 270 -0.95 -0.77 -4.72
N ASP A 271 0.09 -1.05 -3.93
CA ASP A 271 1.01 -0.04 -3.41
C ASP A 271 1.77 0.67 -4.55
N ALA A 272 2.21 -0.11 -5.57
CA ALA A 272 2.83 0.43 -6.78
C ALA A 272 1.87 1.33 -7.58
N PHE A 273 0.60 0.94 -7.71
CA PHE A 273 -0.42 1.78 -8.34
C PHE A 273 -0.63 3.08 -7.54
N ALA A 274 -0.79 2.99 -6.23
CA ALA A 274 -1.01 4.14 -5.37
C ALA A 274 0.17 5.13 -5.41
N SER A 275 1.41 4.65 -5.41
CA SER A 275 2.60 5.50 -5.55
C SER A 275 2.65 6.24 -6.89
N GLY A 276 2.22 5.60 -7.98
CA GLY A 276 2.09 6.23 -9.29
C GLY A 276 1.02 7.32 -9.31
N VAL A 277 -0.15 7.08 -8.70
CA VAL A 277 -1.21 8.09 -8.56
C VAL A 277 -0.71 9.29 -7.74
N ILE A 278 -0.09 9.04 -6.58
CA ILE A 278 0.48 10.10 -5.73
C ILE A 278 1.48 10.93 -6.54
N THR A 279 2.35 10.29 -7.30
CA THR A 279 3.34 10.98 -8.16
C THR A 279 2.68 11.88 -9.19
N GLY A 280 1.72 11.37 -9.95
CA GLY A 280 1.02 12.17 -10.97
C GLY A 280 0.26 13.36 -10.38
N LEU A 281 -0.32 13.22 -9.18
CA LEU A 281 -0.97 14.33 -8.48
C LEU A 281 0.04 15.39 -8.00
N ILE A 282 1.20 14.98 -7.48
CA ILE A 282 2.29 15.88 -7.09
C ILE A 282 2.82 16.67 -8.29
N GLU A 283 3.08 15.98 -9.40
CA GLU A 283 3.64 16.54 -10.64
C GLU A 283 2.58 17.27 -11.48
N LYS A 284 1.30 17.21 -11.07
CA LYS A 284 0.15 17.85 -11.76
C LYS A 284 0.00 17.40 -13.21
N TRP A 285 0.19 16.12 -13.46
CA TRP A 285 -0.03 15.52 -14.78
C TRP A 285 -1.51 15.52 -15.15
N THR A 286 -1.81 15.33 -16.44
CA THR A 286 -3.20 15.01 -16.83
C THR A 286 -3.62 13.70 -16.17
N PHE A 287 -4.91 13.51 -15.90
CA PHE A 287 -5.39 12.29 -15.27
C PHE A 287 -5.19 11.03 -16.16
N SER A 288 -5.08 11.21 -17.48
CA SER A 288 -4.71 10.15 -18.40
C SER A 288 -3.26 9.72 -18.18
N ASP A 289 -2.31 10.65 -18.24
CA ASP A 289 -0.89 10.38 -18.08
C ASP A 289 -0.59 9.80 -16.69
N LEU A 290 -1.27 10.33 -15.65
CA LEU A 290 -1.19 9.83 -14.30
C LEU A 290 -1.60 8.36 -14.21
N LEU A 291 -2.74 8.00 -14.82
CA LEU A 291 -3.25 6.63 -14.80
C LEU A 291 -2.37 5.68 -15.61
N ASP A 292 -1.87 6.12 -16.75
CA ASP A 292 -0.98 5.32 -17.58
C ASP A 292 0.33 5.03 -16.83
N PHE A 293 0.89 6.03 -16.14
CA PHE A 293 2.06 5.85 -15.28
C PHE A 293 1.79 4.92 -14.09
N ALA A 294 0.68 5.10 -13.38
CA ALA A 294 0.33 4.30 -12.21
C ALA A 294 0.10 2.83 -12.58
N VAL A 295 -0.55 2.56 -13.71
CA VAL A 295 -0.76 1.21 -14.24
C VAL A 295 0.56 0.60 -14.70
N ALA A 296 1.38 1.34 -15.43
CA ALA A 296 2.70 0.87 -15.88
C ALA A 296 3.60 0.47 -14.70
N ASN A 297 3.69 1.32 -13.66
CA ASN A 297 4.45 1.01 -12.44
C ASN A 297 3.94 -0.26 -11.76
N SER A 298 2.62 -0.44 -11.68
CA SER A 298 2.03 -1.65 -11.09
C SER A 298 2.28 -2.91 -11.94
N VAL A 299 2.29 -2.80 -13.26
CA VAL A 299 2.62 -3.92 -14.18
C VAL A 299 4.06 -4.33 -14.03
N LEU A 300 4.99 -3.37 -13.99
CA LEU A 300 6.42 -3.61 -13.77
C LEU A 300 6.67 -4.25 -12.40
N ALA A 301 6.03 -3.76 -11.35
CA ALA A 301 6.12 -4.33 -10.01
C ALA A 301 5.70 -5.81 -10.00
N GLN A 302 4.62 -6.18 -10.70
CA GLN A 302 4.16 -7.57 -10.80
C GLN A 302 5.06 -8.47 -11.67
N ALA A 303 5.91 -7.88 -12.50
CA ALA A 303 6.90 -8.59 -13.32
C ALA A 303 8.26 -8.75 -12.62
N SER A 304 8.42 -8.26 -11.40
CA SER A 304 9.59 -8.40 -10.54
C SER A 304 9.30 -9.26 -9.32
N MET A 305 10.35 -9.70 -8.66
CA MET A 305 10.27 -10.40 -7.38
C MET A 305 10.27 -9.36 -6.25
N ASN A 306 9.66 -9.72 -5.11
CA ASN A 306 9.53 -8.89 -3.92
C ASN A 306 8.40 -7.84 -3.99
N ASP A 307 7.93 -7.39 -2.81
CA ASP A 307 6.77 -6.49 -2.66
C ASP A 307 7.09 -5.04 -3.03
N SER A 308 8.35 -4.63 -2.82
CA SER A 308 8.76 -3.22 -2.92
C SER A 308 9.27 -2.89 -4.32
N PRO A 309 8.55 -2.06 -5.09
CA PRO A 309 9.01 -1.63 -6.42
C PRO A 309 10.25 -0.73 -6.31
N ILE A 310 11.20 -0.93 -7.23
CA ILE A 310 12.47 -0.21 -7.28
C ILE A 310 12.72 0.45 -8.64
N PHE A 311 11.69 0.61 -9.46
CA PHE A 311 11.76 1.25 -10.76
C PHE A 311 11.87 2.76 -10.62
N SER A 312 12.72 3.38 -11.45
CA SER A 312 12.77 4.83 -11.59
C SER A 312 11.58 5.35 -12.43
N LYS A 313 11.33 6.67 -12.41
CA LYS A 313 10.35 7.28 -13.33
C LYS A 313 10.71 7.00 -14.79
N GLU A 314 12.00 7.02 -15.13
CA GLU A 314 12.49 6.72 -16.47
C GLU A 314 12.16 5.31 -16.91
N ASP A 315 12.32 4.30 -16.03
CA ASP A 315 11.96 2.91 -16.35
C ASP A 315 10.46 2.79 -16.66
N VAL A 316 9.61 3.49 -15.89
CA VAL A 316 8.16 3.48 -16.10
C VAL A 316 7.77 4.17 -17.41
N PHE A 317 8.36 5.33 -17.73
CA PHE A 317 8.12 6.01 -19.00
C PHE A 317 8.61 5.19 -20.18
N ASN A 318 9.81 4.59 -20.08
CA ASN A 318 10.32 3.69 -21.12
C ASN A 318 9.38 2.51 -21.40
N TYR A 319 8.76 1.94 -20.34
CA TYR A 319 7.75 0.90 -20.53
C TYR A 319 6.51 1.43 -21.29
N ILE A 320 6.04 2.63 -20.97
CA ILE A 320 4.89 3.26 -21.64
C ILE A 320 5.21 3.53 -23.12
N ASP A 321 6.32 4.17 -23.40
CA ASP A 321 6.75 4.59 -24.74
C ASP A 321 6.99 3.39 -25.68
N ASN A 322 7.50 2.28 -25.14
CA ASN A 322 7.75 1.05 -25.88
C ASN A 322 6.51 0.12 -25.97
N GLY A 323 5.34 0.56 -25.48
CA GLY A 323 4.11 -0.24 -25.51
C GLY A 323 4.21 -1.57 -24.75
N GLY A 324 5.08 -1.65 -23.74
CA GLY A 324 5.32 -2.86 -22.95
C GLY A 324 6.07 -3.98 -23.70
N GLN A 325 6.78 -3.68 -24.77
CA GLN A 325 7.62 -4.64 -25.48
C GLN A 325 8.85 -5.00 -24.63
N ASN A 326 9.16 -6.33 -24.58
CA ASN A 326 10.26 -6.86 -23.77
C ASN A 326 11.58 -6.88 -24.55
N ASP A 327 11.96 -5.76 -25.17
CA ASP A 327 13.23 -5.68 -25.87
C ASP A 327 14.41 -5.43 -24.93
N LEU A 328 15.61 -5.83 -25.34
CA LEU A 328 16.81 -5.62 -24.55
C LEU A 328 17.14 -4.12 -24.47
N ILE A 329 17.11 -3.57 -23.27
CA ILE A 329 17.57 -2.20 -22.97
C ILE A 329 19.11 -2.23 -22.87
N ARG A 330 19.80 -1.36 -23.62
CA ARG A 330 21.28 -1.27 -23.65
C ARG A 330 21.74 0.13 -23.24
#